data_e0f616e8ec1e4296f103a6395d435a84
#
_entry.id   e0f616e8ec1e4296f103a6395d435a84
#
_cell.length_a   1.000
_cell.length_b   1.000
_cell.length_c   1.000
_cell.angle_alpha   90.00
_cell.angle_beta   90.00
_cell.angle_gamma   90.00
#
_symmetry.space_group_name_H-M   'P 1'
#
loop_
_entity.id
_entity.type
_entity.pdbx_description
1 polymer ?
#
loop_
_entity_poly.entity_id
_entity_poly.type
_entity_poly.pdbx_seq_one_letter_code
_entity_poly.pdbx_strand_id
1 'polypeptide(L)'
;KMFMTGFSGDLEAAHAKATQLAGEAIANVRTVAAFNSETKIVGLFTTNLQAPLQRCFWKGQISGSGYGVAQFALYASYALGLWYASWLVKHGISDFSKTIRVFMVLMVSANGAAETLTLAPDFIKGGRAMRSVFELLDRRTEIEPDDQDATPVPDRLRGEVELKHVDFSYPTRPDMPVFRDLSLRARAGKTLALVGPSGCGKSSVIALLQRFYDPTSGRVMIDGKDIRKYNLKSLRRHISVVPQEPCLFATTIYENIAYGHESATEAEIIEAATLANAHKFISGLPDGYKTFVGER
;
A
#
# COMPACT_ATOMS: atom_id res chain seq x y z
N LYS A 1 -0.18 -31.68 -1.83
CA LYS A 1 -0.66 -30.36 -1.39
C LYS A 1 0.41 -29.56 -0.64
N MET A 2 1.18 -30.20 0.24
CA MET A 2 2.22 -29.54 1.06
C MET A 2 3.44 -29.07 0.24
N PHE A 3 3.78 -29.73 -0.87
CA PHE A 3 4.93 -29.41 -1.72
C PHE A 3 4.75 -28.11 -2.57
N MET A 4 3.54 -27.75 -2.97
CA MET A 4 3.30 -26.58 -3.81
C MET A 4 3.19 -25.26 -3.03
N THR A 5 2.80 -25.29 -1.76
CA THR A 5 2.59 -24.08 -0.94
C THR A 5 3.86 -23.58 -0.25
N GLY A 6 4.79 -24.47 0.12
CA GLY A 6 6.03 -24.09 0.79
C GLY A 6 7.06 -23.40 -0.12
N PHE A 7 7.07 -23.75 -1.41
CA PHE A 7 8.04 -23.22 -2.37
C PHE A 7 7.72 -21.82 -2.93
N SER A 8 6.47 -21.36 -2.82
CA SER A 8 6.09 -20.02 -3.32
C SER A 8 6.56 -18.89 -2.42
N GLY A 9 6.48 -19.06 -1.11
CA GLY A 9 6.83 -18.00 -0.15
C GLY A 9 8.32 -17.65 -0.14
N ASP A 10 9.19 -18.67 -0.26
CA ASP A 10 10.66 -18.46 -0.30
C ASP A 10 11.12 -17.75 -1.58
N LEU A 11 10.43 -17.95 -2.69
CA LEU A 11 10.75 -17.32 -3.96
C LEU A 11 10.32 -15.83 -3.95
N GLU A 12 9.13 -15.54 -3.42
CA GLU A 12 8.66 -14.16 -3.22
C GLU A 12 9.59 -13.37 -2.28
N ALA A 13 10.02 -13.98 -1.18
CA ALA A 13 10.95 -13.34 -0.24
C ALA A 13 12.33 -13.07 -0.86
N ALA A 14 12.82 -13.96 -1.73
CA ALA A 14 14.11 -13.79 -2.40
C ALA A 14 14.03 -12.73 -3.52
N HIS A 15 12.92 -12.67 -4.27
CA HIS A 15 12.66 -11.59 -5.22
C HIS A 15 12.47 -10.25 -4.51
N ALA A 16 11.80 -10.21 -3.35
CA ALA A 16 11.60 -8.99 -2.57
C ALA A 16 12.93 -8.32 -2.19
N LYS A 17 13.95 -9.08 -1.79
CA LYS A 17 15.29 -8.52 -1.48
C LYS A 17 15.96 -7.87 -2.67
N ALA A 18 15.91 -8.50 -3.85
CA ALA A 18 16.48 -7.93 -5.06
C ALA A 18 15.73 -6.68 -5.49
N THR A 19 14.39 -6.70 -5.45
CA THR A 19 13.54 -5.56 -5.77
C THR A 19 13.74 -4.40 -4.79
N GLN A 20 13.87 -4.70 -3.49
CA GLN A 20 14.17 -3.70 -2.47
C GLN A 20 15.51 -3.01 -2.73
N LEU A 21 16.59 -3.78 -2.99
CA LEU A 21 17.92 -3.23 -3.32
C LEU A 21 17.85 -2.32 -4.55
N ALA A 22 17.13 -2.75 -5.60
CA ALA A 22 16.95 -1.94 -6.80
C ALA A 22 16.18 -0.64 -6.48
N GLY A 23 15.09 -0.73 -5.71
CA GLY A 23 14.32 0.43 -5.27
C GLY A 23 15.15 1.42 -4.45
N GLU A 24 15.93 0.94 -3.49
CA GLU A 24 16.82 1.76 -2.68
C GLU A 24 17.92 2.45 -3.53
N ALA A 25 18.49 1.72 -4.51
CA ALA A 25 19.50 2.27 -5.41
C ALA A 25 18.94 3.36 -6.34
N ILE A 26 17.72 3.17 -6.85
CA ILE A 26 17.04 4.14 -7.71
C ILE A 26 16.63 5.38 -6.90
N ALA A 27 16.04 5.18 -5.71
CA ALA A 27 15.65 6.28 -4.83
C ALA A 27 16.86 7.14 -4.41
N ASN A 28 18.04 6.53 -4.27
CA ASN A 28 19.26 7.19 -3.88
C ASN A 28 20.30 7.29 -5.01
N VAL A 29 19.86 7.42 -6.26
CA VAL A 29 20.73 7.38 -7.45
C VAL A 29 21.88 8.40 -7.37
N ARG A 30 21.64 9.58 -6.82
CA ARG A 30 22.68 10.60 -6.63
C ARG A 30 23.80 10.13 -5.69
N THR A 31 23.45 9.43 -4.62
CA THR A 31 24.42 8.85 -3.68
C THR A 31 25.19 7.73 -4.33
N VAL A 32 24.52 6.85 -5.09
CA VAL A 32 25.15 5.76 -5.84
C VAL A 32 26.19 6.31 -6.82
N ALA A 33 25.81 7.32 -7.60
CA ALA A 33 26.70 7.97 -8.55
C ALA A 33 27.86 8.73 -7.86
N ALA A 34 27.59 9.44 -6.74
CA ALA A 34 28.63 10.16 -6.00
C ALA A 34 29.71 9.23 -5.45
N PHE A 35 29.39 7.98 -5.11
CA PHE A 35 30.33 6.97 -4.63
C PHE A 35 30.85 6.04 -5.74
N ASN A 36 30.46 6.25 -6.99
CA ASN A 36 30.85 5.41 -8.14
C ASN A 36 30.56 3.91 -7.88
N SER A 37 29.39 3.64 -7.27
CA SER A 37 29.06 2.32 -6.72
C SER A 37 28.13 1.50 -7.61
N GLU A 38 27.86 1.90 -8.84
CA GLU A 38 26.93 1.26 -9.77
C GLU A 38 27.29 -0.22 -9.99
N THR A 39 28.57 -0.49 -10.29
CA THR A 39 29.06 -1.86 -10.52
C THR A 39 28.86 -2.74 -9.30
N LYS A 40 29.08 -2.19 -8.10
CA LYS A 40 28.89 -2.92 -6.83
C LYS A 40 27.42 -3.27 -6.62
N ILE A 41 26.51 -2.34 -6.88
CA ILE A 41 25.06 -2.55 -6.73
C ILE A 41 24.56 -3.58 -7.73
N VAL A 42 24.98 -3.50 -9.00
CA VAL A 42 24.65 -4.49 -10.03
C VAL A 42 25.19 -5.88 -9.64
N GLY A 43 26.39 -5.95 -9.08
CA GLY A 43 26.97 -7.20 -8.57
C GLY A 43 26.13 -7.79 -7.41
N LEU A 44 25.74 -6.99 -6.44
CA LEU A 44 24.88 -7.41 -5.32
C LEU A 44 23.49 -7.85 -5.80
N PHE A 45 22.91 -7.12 -6.75
CA PHE A 45 21.62 -7.47 -7.35
C PHE A 45 21.70 -8.83 -8.06
N THR A 46 22.73 -9.03 -8.89
CA THR A 46 22.96 -10.30 -9.60
C THR A 46 23.18 -11.46 -8.62
N THR A 47 23.94 -11.24 -7.54
CA THR A 47 24.18 -12.26 -6.51
C THR A 47 22.87 -12.62 -5.79
N ASN A 48 22.04 -11.64 -5.46
CA ASN A 48 20.73 -11.88 -4.84
C ASN A 48 19.74 -12.61 -5.77
N LEU A 49 19.90 -12.50 -7.10
CA LEU A 49 19.08 -13.20 -8.08
C LEU A 49 19.55 -14.65 -8.35
N GLN A 50 20.79 -15.00 -8.08
CA GLN A 50 21.31 -16.36 -8.39
C GLN A 50 20.53 -17.47 -7.67
N ALA A 51 20.27 -17.31 -6.38
CA ALA A 51 19.53 -18.30 -5.60
C ALA A 51 18.06 -18.48 -6.07
N PRO A 52 17.30 -17.40 -6.33
CA PRO A 52 15.99 -17.49 -6.97
C PRO A 52 16.01 -18.18 -8.33
N LEU A 53 16.99 -17.85 -9.20
CA LEU A 53 17.12 -18.43 -10.54
C LEU A 53 17.34 -19.95 -10.50
N GLN A 54 18.24 -20.43 -9.65
CA GLN A 54 18.44 -21.86 -9.48
C GLN A 54 17.20 -22.59 -8.97
N ARG A 55 16.50 -22.00 -8.00
CA ARG A 55 15.25 -22.54 -7.48
C ARG A 55 14.16 -22.57 -8.55
N CYS A 56 14.02 -21.51 -9.36
CA CYS A 56 13.09 -21.47 -10.49
C CYS A 56 13.41 -22.55 -11.52
N PHE A 57 14.68 -22.77 -11.84
CA PHE A 57 15.09 -23.81 -12.79
C PHE A 57 14.67 -25.20 -12.29
N TRP A 58 15.02 -25.55 -11.04
CA TRP A 58 14.64 -26.84 -10.47
C TRP A 58 13.14 -27.01 -10.33
N LYS A 59 12.43 -25.96 -9.96
CA LYS A 59 10.96 -25.96 -9.92
C LYS A 59 10.37 -26.21 -11.30
N GLY A 60 10.92 -25.57 -12.34
CA GLY A 60 10.54 -25.81 -13.74
C GLY A 60 10.74 -27.26 -14.14
N GLN A 61 11.90 -27.86 -13.81
CA GLN A 61 12.20 -29.26 -14.11
C GLN A 61 11.22 -30.24 -13.40
N ILE A 62 11.00 -30.04 -12.10
CA ILE A 62 10.05 -30.87 -11.33
C ILE A 62 8.64 -30.72 -11.85
N SER A 63 8.19 -29.52 -12.12
CA SER A 63 6.84 -29.26 -12.66
C SER A 63 6.69 -29.81 -14.09
N GLY A 64 7.68 -29.61 -14.94
CA GLY A 64 7.70 -30.13 -16.30
C GLY A 64 7.70 -31.66 -16.36
N SER A 65 8.52 -32.33 -15.52
CA SER A 65 8.54 -33.78 -15.44
C SER A 65 7.21 -34.33 -14.88
N GLY A 66 6.62 -33.67 -13.87
CA GLY A 66 5.31 -34.04 -13.36
C GLY A 66 4.21 -33.92 -14.42
N TYR A 67 4.24 -32.85 -15.21
CA TYR A 67 3.32 -32.69 -16.35
C TYR A 67 3.54 -33.76 -17.42
N GLY A 68 4.79 -34.05 -17.76
CA GLY A 68 5.14 -35.10 -18.73
C GLY A 68 4.62 -36.48 -18.33
N VAL A 69 4.80 -36.85 -17.04
CA VAL A 69 4.27 -38.12 -16.50
C VAL A 69 2.73 -38.14 -16.54
N ALA A 70 2.07 -37.04 -16.19
CA ALA A 70 0.62 -36.96 -16.25
C ALA A 70 0.09 -37.11 -17.68
N GLN A 71 0.72 -36.48 -18.67
CA GLN A 71 0.37 -36.64 -20.08
C GLN A 71 0.63 -38.05 -20.59
N PHE A 72 1.76 -38.64 -20.24
CA PHE A 72 2.06 -40.03 -20.57
C PHE A 72 0.97 -40.97 -20.03
N ALA A 73 0.59 -40.83 -18.76
CA ALA A 73 -0.46 -41.64 -18.13
C ALA A 73 -1.81 -41.46 -18.84
N LEU A 74 -2.13 -40.23 -19.25
CA LEU A 74 -3.36 -39.92 -19.99
C LEU A 74 -3.42 -40.68 -21.35
N TYR A 75 -2.36 -40.53 -22.17
CA TYR A 75 -2.29 -41.19 -23.46
C TYR A 75 -2.18 -42.71 -23.35
N ALA A 76 -1.48 -43.24 -22.35
CA ALA A 76 -1.43 -44.65 -22.03
C ALA A 76 -2.82 -45.19 -21.66
N SER A 77 -3.61 -44.43 -20.92
CA SER A 77 -5.00 -44.79 -20.59
C SER A 77 -5.89 -44.84 -21.84
N TYR A 78 -5.69 -43.91 -22.77
CA TYR A 78 -6.42 -43.92 -24.05
C TYR A 78 -6.04 -45.11 -24.91
N ALA A 79 -4.75 -45.44 -25.02
CA ALA A 79 -4.29 -46.60 -25.74
C ALA A 79 -4.85 -47.92 -25.17
N LEU A 80 -4.83 -48.03 -23.85
CA LEU A 80 -5.36 -49.19 -23.12
C LEU A 80 -6.88 -49.28 -23.29
N GLY A 81 -7.60 -48.15 -23.22
CA GLY A 81 -9.04 -48.10 -23.46
C GLY A 81 -9.45 -48.53 -24.88
N LEU A 82 -8.73 -48.05 -25.90
CA LEU A 82 -8.95 -48.45 -27.30
C LEU A 82 -8.61 -49.92 -27.56
N TRP A 83 -7.53 -50.41 -26.96
CA TRP A 83 -7.16 -51.81 -27.02
C TRP A 83 -8.26 -52.71 -26.43
N TYR A 84 -8.75 -52.37 -25.25
CA TYR A 84 -9.82 -53.09 -24.59
C TYR A 84 -11.14 -53.01 -25.36
N ALA A 85 -11.47 -51.85 -25.89
CA ALA A 85 -12.62 -51.63 -26.77
C ALA A 85 -12.56 -52.56 -28.01
N SER A 86 -11.41 -52.67 -28.68
CA SER A 86 -11.19 -53.56 -29.79
C SER A 86 -11.37 -55.02 -29.41
N TRP A 87 -10.86 -55.42 -28.22
CA TRP A 87 -11.01 -56.79 -27.71
C TRP A 87 -12.50 -57.15 -27.46
N LEU A 88 -13.30 -56.22 -26.87
CA LEU A 88 -14.73 -56.42 -26.64
C LEU A 88 -15.52 -56.63 -27.94
N VAL A 89 -15.22 -55.83 -28.96
CA VAL A 89 -15.88 -55.96 -30.28
C VAL A 89 -15.48 -57.27 -30.97
N LYS A 90 -14.20 -57.66 -30.92
CA LYS A 90 -13.70 -58.89 -31.52
C LYS A 90 -14.33 -60.15 -30.91
N HIS A 91 -14.67 -60.17 -29.63
CA HIS A 91 -15.31 -61.26 -28.94
C HIS A 91 -16.84 -61.22 -29.00
N GLY A 92 -17.44 -60.27 -29.73
CA GLY A 92 -18.89 -60.19 -29.89
C GLY A 92 -19.66 -59.74 -28.64
N ILE A 93 -18.94 -59.28 -27.59
CA ILE A 93 -19.56 -58.87 -26.31
C ILE A 93 -20.26 -57.51 -26.44
N SER A 94 -19.75 -56.63 -27.33
CA SER A 94 -20.31 -55.29 -27.56
C SER A 94 -20.26 -54.92 -29.04
N ASP A 95 -21.17 -54.02 -29.44
CA ASP A 95 -21.19 -53.46 -30.79
C ASP A 95 -20.21 -52.27 -30.91
N PHE A 96 -19.55 -52.15 -32.05
CA PHE A 96 -18.56 -51.11 -32.31
C PHE A 96 -19.10 -49.69 -31.99
N SER A 97 -20.32 -49.39 -32.43
CA SER A 97 -20.95 -48.08 -32.24
C SER A 97 -21.18 -47.75 -30.76
N LYS A 98 -21.59 -48.74 -29.96
CA LYS A 98 -21.80 -48.56 -28.52
C LYS A 98 -20.46 -48.36 -27.78
N THR A 99 -19.46 -49.16 -28.12
CA THR A 99 -18.14 -49.11 -27.47
C THR A 99 -17.42 -47.79 -27.71
N ILE A 100 -17.43 -47.30 -28.98
CA ILE A 100 -16.86 -45.99 -29.32
C ILE A 100 -17.59 -44.86 -28.62
N ARG A 101 -18.92 -44.92 -28.50
CA ARG A 101 -19.72 -43.90 -27.81
C ARG A 101 -19.35 -43.80 -26.31
N VAL A 102 -19.24 -44.95 -25.64
CA VAL A 102 -18.81 -45.00 -24.25
C VAL A 102 -17.38 -44.46 -24.08
N PHE A 103 -16.47 -44.84 -24.97
CA PHE A 103 -15.08 -44.36 -24.92
C PHE A 103 -15.01 -42.82 -25.09
N MET A 104 -15.77 -42.26 -26.05
CA MET A 104 -15.83 -40.81 -26.25
C MET A 104 -16.38 -40.06 -25.03
N VAL A 105 -17.46 -40.60 -24.41
CA VAL A 105 -18.01 -39.98 -23.18
C VAL A 105 -16.98 -39.98 -22.05
N LEU A 106 -16.29 -41.10 -21.83
CA LEU A 106 -15.24 -41.20 -20.82
C LEU A 106 -14.09 -40.24 -21.11
N MET A 107 -13.66 -40.14 -22.36
CA MET A 107 -12.58 -39.24 -22.78
C MET A 107 -12.93 -37.76 -22.52
N VAL A 108 -14.13 -37.34 -22.93
CA VAL A 108 -14.60 -35.97 -22.75
C VAL A 108 -14.75 -35.64 -21.27
N SER A 109 -15.34 -36.57 -20.46
CA SER A 109 -15.52 -36.39 -19.04
C SER A 109 -14.18 -36.31 -18.29
N ALA A 110 -13.20 -37.16 -18.67
CA ALA A 110 -11.87 -37.14 -18.06
C ALA A 110 -11.13 -35.84 -18.37
N ASN A 111 -11.20 -35.34 -19.59
CA ASN A 111 -10.60 -34.05 -19.96
C ASN A 111 -11.26 -32.88 -19.23
N GLY A 112 -12.59 -32.84 -19.14
CA GLY A 112 -13.30 -31.79 -18.39
C GLY A 112 -12.94 -31.78 -16.90
N ALA A 113 -12.82 -32.97 -16.30
CA ALA A 113 -12.33 -33.07 -14.90
C ALA A 113 -10.88 -32.58 -14.75
N ALA A 114 -10.01 -32.92 -15.70
CA ALA A 114 -8.61 -32.47 -15.66
C ALA A 114 -8.50 -30.93 -15.81
N GLU A 115 -9.26 -30.32 -16.72
CA GLU A 115 -9.30 -28.86 -16.89
C GLU A 115 -9.78 -28.16 -15.61
N THR A 116 -10.83 -28.67 -14.98
CA THR A 116 -11.33 -28.12 -13.71
C THR A 116 -10.26 -28.16 -12.61
N LEU A 117 -9.48 -29.23 -12.53
CA LEU A 117 -8.40 -29.38 -11.57
C LEU A 117 -7.22 -28.43 -11.84
N THR A 118 -6.97 -28.06 -13.09
CA THR A 118 -5.89 -27.08 -13.43
C THR A 118 -6.22 -25.68 -12.98
N LEU A 119 -7.50 -25.30 -12.84
CA LEU A 119 -7.94 -24.00 -12.33
C LEU A 119 -7.82 -23.89 -10.81
N ALA A 120 -7.68 -24.99 -10.07
CA ALA A 120 -7.62 -24.98 -8.61
C ALA A 120 -6.51 -24.08 -8.02
N PRO A 121 -5.27 -24.02 -8.58
CA PRO A 121 -4.24 -23.08 -8.09
C PRO A 121 -4.63 -21.62 -8.26
N ASP A 122 -5.32 -21.27 -9.33
CA ASP A 122 -5.73 -19.88 -9.62
C ASP A 122 -6.87 -19.45 -8.71
N PHE A 123 -7.80 -20.34 -8.34
CA PHE A 123 -8.79 -20.09 -7.29
C PHE A 123 -8.13 -19.82 -5.93
N ILE A 124 -7.07 -20.56 -5.59
CA ILE A 124 -6.35 -20.35 -4.33
C ILE A 124 -5.63 -19.00 -4.34
N LYS A 125 -5.00 -18.60 -5.46
CA LYS A 125 -4.36 -17.29 -5.61
C LYS A 125 -5.39 -16.17 -5.53
N GLY A 126 -6.51 -16.30 -6.26
CA GLY A 126 -7.62 -15.35 -6.21
C GLY A 126 -8.19 -15.19 -4.80
N GLY A 127 -8.38 -16.28 -4.09
CA GLY A 127 -8.83 -16.25 -2.70
C GLY A 127 -7.86 -15.54 -1.74
N ARG A 128 -6.55 -15.71 -1.94
CA ARG A 128 -5.53 -14.96 -1.15
C ARG A 128 -5.55 -13.47 -1.47
N ALA A 129 -5.61 -13.12 -2.74
CA ALA A 129 -5.68 -11.72 -3.17
C ALA A 129 -6.94 -11.04 -2.61
N MET A 130 -8.08 -11.70 -2.71
CA MET A 130 -9.35 -11.22 -2.14
C MET A 130 -9.24 -11.02 -0.63
N ARG A 131 -8.70 -12.01 0.09
CA ARG A 131 -8.49 -11.90 1.54
C ARG A 131 -7.60 -10.73 1.90
N SER A 132 -6.50 -10.52 1.18
CA SER A 132 -5.60 -9.38 1.41
C SER A 132 -6.31 -8.03 1.21
N VAL A 133 -7.20 -7.92 0.21
CA VAL A 133 -8.01 -6.71 -0.01
C VAL A 133 -8.99 -6.49 1.14
N PHE A 134 -9.71 -7.54 1.57
CA PHE A 134 -10.66 -7.41 2.69
C PHE A 134 -9.95 -7.13 4.02
N GLU A 135 -8.81 -7.75 4.29
CA GLU A 135 -7.99 -7.43 5.47
C GLU A 135 -7.57 -5.95 5.51
N LEU A 136 -7.34 -5.34 4.34
CA LEU A 136 -7.05 -3.91 4.24
C LEU A 136 -8.30 -3.05 4.42
N LEU A 137 -9.43 -3.43 3.80
CA LEU A 137 -10.70 -2.71 3.90
C LEU A 137 -11.31 -2.77 5.30
N ASP A 138 -11.23 -3.93 5.95
CA ASP A 138 -11.79 -4.14 7.28
C ASP A 138 -10.85 -3.66 8.41
N ARG A 139 -9.65 -3.19 8.05
CA ARG A 139 -8.67 -2.72 9.03
C ARG A 139 -9.16 -1.44 9.69
N ARG A 140 -9.47 -1.53 10.97
CA ARG A 140 -9.75 -0.36 11.80
C ARG A 140 -8.45 0.36 12.15
N THR A 141 -8.44 1.66 11.95
CA THR A 141 -7.33 2.52 12.36
C THR A 141 -7.53 2.95 13.82
N GLU A 142 -6.44 3.09 14.58
CA GLU A 142 -6.51 3.57 15.97
C GLU A 142 -7.09 5.01 16.05
N ILE A 143 -6.78 5.80 15.03
CA ILE A 143 -7.29 7.17 14.87
C ILE A 143 -8.20 7.18 13.66
N GLU A 144 -9.52 7.11 13.90
CA GLU A 144 -10.54 7.06 12.86
C GLU A 144 -11.01 8.46 12.48
N PRO A 145 -10.79 8.89 11.21
CA PRO A 145 -11.22 10.23 10.77
C PRO A 145 -12.73 10.40 10.68
N ASP A 146 -13.47 9.32 10.42
CA ASP A 146 -14.91 9.30 10.20
C ASP A 146 -15.70 8.82 11.43
N ASP A 147 -15.12 8.91 12.62
CA ASP A 147 -15.82 8.57 13.86
C ASP A 147 -17.10 9.40 13.99
N GLN A 148 -18.24 8.70 13.86
CA GLN A 148 -19.57 9.31 13.93
C GLN A 148 -19.98 9.68 15.37
N ASP A 149 -19.37 9.04 16.37
CA ASP A 149 -19.64 9.30 17.78
C ASP A 149 -18.87 10.53 18.29
N ALA A 150 -17.88 10.99 17.53
CA ALA A 150 -17.08 12.15 17.89
C ALA A 150 -17.84 13.46 17.66
N THR A 151 -17.73 14.38 18.61
CA THR A 151 -18.42 15.67 18.55
C THR A 151 -17.83 16.55 17.43
N PRO A 152 -18.63 17.15 16.54
CA PRO A 152 -18.10 18.12 15.59
C PRO A 152 -17.51 19.33 16.31
N VAL A 153 -16.54 19.96 15.69
CA VAL A 153 -15.94 21.19 16.19
C VAL A 153 -16.92 22.34 15.97
N PRO A 154 -17.11 23.26 16.94
CA PRO A 154 -17.90 24.47 16.74
C PRO A 154 -17.36 25.30 15.57
N ASP A 155 -18.22 26.01 14.85
CA ASP A 155 -17.85 26.85 13.70
C ASP A 155 -16.78 27.92 14.03
N ARG A 156 -16.69 28.30 15.29
CA ARG A 156 -15.66 29.22 15.78
C ARG A 156 -14.93 28.64 16.97
N LEU A 157 -13.63 28.33 16.76
CA LEU A 157 -12.66 28.08 17.83
C LEU A 157 -12.03 29.40 18.26
N ARG A 158 -11.81 29.57 19.58
CA ARG A 158 -10.98 30.66 20.09
C ARG A 158 -9.49 30.42 19.79
N GLY A 159 -9.11 29.14 19.69
CA GLY A 159 -7.77 28.71 19.33
C GLY A 159 -6.81 28.69 20.54
N GLU A 160 -7.30 28.50 21.75
CA GLU A 160 -6.43 28.20 22.88
C GLU A 160 -5.98 26.75 22.82
N VAL A 161 -4.68 26.51 22.82
CA VAL A 161 -4.06 25.19 22.76
C VAL A 161 -3.37 24.88 24.07
N GLU A 162 -3.58 23.69 24.62
CA GLU A 162 -2.95 23.26 25.86
C GLU A 162 -2.54 21.79 25.79
N LEU A 163 -1.27 21.51 26.08
CA LEU A 163 -0.76 20.18 26.36
C LEU A 163 -0.65 20.05 27.87
N LYS A 164 -1.22 18.99 28.44
CA LYS A 164 -1.20 18.72 29.89
C LYS A 164 -0.53 17.39 30.18
N HIS A 165 0.62 17.44 30.87
CA HIS A 165 1.34 16.28 31.36
C HIS A 165 1.49 15.20 30.25
N VAL A 166 1.97 15.63 29.07
CA VAL A 166 2.03 14.78 27.87
C VAL A 166 3.32 13.97 27.87
N ASP A 167 3.17 12.65 27.88
CA ASP A 167 4.23 11.70 27.52
C ASP A 167 4.00 11.23 26.11
N PHE A 168 5.04 11.15 25.32
CA PHE A 168 4.92 10.70 23.94
C PHE A 168 6.18 9.98 23.46
N SER A 169 5.97 8.81 22.83
CA SER A 169 6.94 8.08 22.02
C SER A 169 6.32 7.74 20.68
N TYR A 170 7.11 7.74 19.60
CA TYR A 170 6.62 7.26 18.31
C TYR A 170 6.36 5.74 18.36
N PRO A 171 5.28 5.24 17.74
CA PRO A 171 4.97 3.80 17.70
C PRO A 171 6.11 2.94 17.12
N THR A 172 6.90 3.51 16.22
CA THR A 172 8.08 2.84 15.63
C THR A 172 9.28 2.75 16.56
N ARG A 173 9.30 3.53 17.66
CA ARG A 173 10.39 3.59 18.65
C ARG A 173 9.82 3.81 20.05
N PRO A 174 9.07 2.84 20.60
CA PRO A 174 8.37 2.98 21.88
C PRO A 174 9.34 3.20 23.06
N ASP A 175 10.56 2.67 22.97
CA ASP A 175 11.58 2.78 24.03
C ASP A 175 12.28 4.15 24.06
N MET A 176 12.02 5.03 23.09
CA MET A 176 12.64 6.35 23.00
C MET A 176 11.60 7.45 23.19
N PRO A 177 11.35 7.92 24.42
CA PRO A 177 10.39 8.98 24.68
C PRO A 177 10.87 10.30 24.09
N VAL A 178 9.97 10.96 23.34
CA VAL A 178 10.16 12.31 22.80
C VAL A 178 9.80 13.35 23.84
N PHE A 179 8.71 13.11 24.57
CA PHE A 179 8.26 13.96 25.67
C PHE A 179 8.09 13.14 26.94
N ARG A 180 8.46 13.77 28.05
CA ARG A 180 8.20 13.31 29.42
C ARG A 180 7.58 14.46 30.17
N ASP A 181 6.32 14.31 30.57
CA ASP A 181 5.56 15.31 31.36
C ASP A 181 5.56 16.72 30.73
N LEU A 182 5.41 16.79 29.38
CA LEU A 182 5.38 18.07 28.69
C LEU A 182 4.07 18.81 28.99
N SER A 183 4.16 20.00 29.56
CA SER A 183 3.06 20.92 29.74
C SER A 183 3.33 22.24 29.03
N LEU A 184 2.39 22.65 28.14
CA LEU A 184 2.55 23.83 27.31
C LEU A 184 1.19 24.45 27.04
N ARG A 185 1.12 25.80 27.04
CA ARG A 185 -0.12 26.53 26.77
C ARG A 185 0.12 27.69 25.82
N ALA A 186 -0.63 27.68 24.70
CA ALA A 186 -0.70 28.81 23.78
C ALA A 186 -2.08 29.45 23.92
N ARG A 187 -2.11 30.72 24.37
CA ARG A 187 -3.37 31.44 24.57
C ARG A 187 -3.97 31.84 23.22
N ALA A 188 -5.29 31.93 23.19
CA ALA A 188 -6.03 32.39 22.01
C ALA A 188 -5.51 33.74 21.50
N GLY A 189 -5.32 33.85 20.17
CA GLY A 189 -4.86 35.06 19.50
C GLY A 189 -3.39 35.45 19.81
N LYS A 190 -2.60 34.57 20.44
CA LYS A 190 -1.19 34.79 20.70
C LYS A 190 -0.31 33.85 19.90
N THR A 191 0.87 34.31 19.53
CA THR A 191 1.92 33.52 18.91
C THR A 191 2.79 32.87 19.96
N LEU A 192 3.07 31.59 19.85
CA LEU A 192 3.99 30.84 20.68
C LEU A 192 5.12 30.29 19.80
N ALA A 193 6.36 30.61 20.18
CA ALA A 193 7.55 30.06 19.53
C ALA A 193 8.11 28.87 20.32
N LEU A 194 8.31 27.72 19.61
CA LEU A 194 9.00 26.56 20.15
C LEU A 194 10.45 26.58 19.70
N VAL A 195 11.38 26.77 20.66
CA VAL A 195 12.82 26.90 20.40
C VAL A 195 13.55 25.73 21.06
N GLY A 196 14.57 25.20 20.39
CA GLY A 196 15.40 24.13 20.93
C GLY A 196 16.24 23.45 19.83
N PRO A 197 17.17 22.56 20.22
CA PRO A 197 18.04 21.85 19.27
C PRO A 197 17.26 20.99 18.29
N SER A 198 17.91 20.55 17.21
CA SER A 198 17.30 19.60 16.27
C SER A 198 16.98 18.28 16.99
N GLY A 199 15.82 17.69 16.69
CA GLY A 199 15.39 16.44 17.31
C GLY A 199 14.72 16.56 18.69
N CYS A 200 14.60 17.75 19.30
CA CYS A 200 13.95 17.91 20.60
C CYS A 200 12.41 17.82 20.58
N GLY A 201 11.79 17.46 19.46
CA GLY A 201 10.36 17.21 19.39
C GLY A 201 9.48 18.39 18.97
N LYS A 202 10.02 19.53 18.50
CA LYS A 202 9.21 20.68 18.05
C LYS A 202 8.13 20.29 17.04
N SER A 203 8.50 19.53 16.02
CA SER A 203 7.56 19.03 15.00
C SER A 203 6.59 17.98 15.57
N SER A 204 6.98 17.26 16.61
CA SER A 204 6.10 16.28 17.26
C SER A 204 4.96 16.95 18.02
N VAL A 205 5.15 18.15 18.55
CA VAL A 205 4.06 18.96 19.14
C VAL A 205 3.00 19.25 18.07
N ILE A 206 3.42 19.68 16.88
CA ILE A 206 2.50 19.94 15.75
C ILE A 206 1.78 18.67 15.31
N ALA A 207 2.51 17.54 15.25
CA ALA A 207 1.91 16.25 14.89
C ALA A 207 0.85 15.78 15.90
N LEU A 208 1.06 16.03 17.20
CA LEU A 208 0.06 15.76 18.23
C LEU A 208 -1.13 16.71 18.14
N LEU A 209 -0.94 17.98 17.82
CA LEU A 209 -2.03 18.94 17.63
C LEU A 209 -2.93 18.57 16.44
N GLN A 210 -2.36 18.07 15.35
CA GLN A 210 -3.11 17.58 14.20
C GLN A 210 -3.69 16.18 14.42
N ARG A 211 -3.41 15.60 15.58
CA ARG A 211 -3.79 14.23 15.92
C ARG A 211 -3.37 13.22 14.85
N PHE A 212 -2.10 13.31 14.39
CA PHE A 212 -1.47 12.22 13.64
C PHE A 212 -1.06 11.08 14.57
N TYR A 213 -0.87 11.40 15.84
CA TYR A 213 -0.59 10.47 16.94
C TYR A 213 -1.38 10.93 18.16
N ASP A 214 -1.78 9.99 19.00
CA ASP A 214 -2.29 10.27 20.33
C ASP A 214 -1.14 10.18 21.34
N PRO A 215 -1.12 10.99 22.40
CA PRO A 215 -0.08 10.90 23.45
C PRO A 215 -0.21 9.58 24.22
N THR A 216 0.92 9.06 24.70
CA THR A 216 0.98 7.84 25.53
C THR A 216 0.29 8.09 26.89
N SER A 217 0.51 9.26 27.47
CA SER A 217 -0.23 9.74 28.64
C SER A 217 -0.46 11.25 28.55
N GLY A 218 -1.32 11.78 29.40
CA GLY A 218 -1.71 13.19 29.36
C GLY A 218 -2.77 13.50 28.31
N ARG A 219 -2.93 14.78 28.00
CA ARG A 219 -3.99 15.27 27.11
C ARG A 219 -3.53 16.44 26.25
N VAL A 220 -3.98 16.47 25.02
CA VAL A 220 -3.90 17.62 24.12
C VAL A 220 -5.27 18.24 24.03
N MET A 221 -5.38 19.52 24.30
CA MET A 221 -6.66 20.22 24.41
C MET A 221 -6.69 21.43 23.49
N ILE A 222 -7.86 21.68 22.89
CA ILE A 222 -8.18 22.90 22.16
C ILE A 222 -9.45 23.49 22.80
N ASP A 223 -9.38 24.77 23.19
CA ASP A 223 -10.45 25.49 23.88
C ASP A 223 -11.02 24.72 25.10
N GLY A 224 -10.13 24.08 25.87
CA GLY A 224 -10.47 23.33 27.07
C GLY A 224 -11.05 21.94 26.85
N LYS A 225 -11.20 21.48 25.61
CA LYS A 225 -11.71 20.14 25.27
C LYS A 225 -10.59 19.27 24.66
N ASP A 226 -10.51 18.01 25.10
CA ASP A 226 -9.55 17.02 24.56
C ASP A 226 -9.80 16.79 23.07
N ILE A 227 -8.73 16.85 22.25
CA ILE A 227 -8.83 16.69 20.79
C ILE A 227 -9.36 15.31 20.37
N ARG A 228 -9.21 14.29 21.21
CA ARG A 228 -9.74 12.94 20.96
C ARG A 228 -11.26 12.88 20.92
N LYS A 229 -11.93 13.87 21.53
CA LYS A 229 -13.40 13.97 21.57
C LYS A 229 -13.98 14.72 20.39
N TYR A 230 -13.15 15.34 19.58
CA TYR A 230 -13.57 16.02 18.36
C TYR A 230 -13.57 15.08 17.16
N ASN A 231 -14.52 15.27 16.24
CA ASN A 231 -14.44 14.67 14.91
C ASN A 231 -13.17 15.19 14.21
N LEU A 232 -12.34 14.27 13.75
CA LEU A 232 -11.00 14.60 13.25
C LEU A 232 -11.04 15.42 11.94
N LYS A 233 -11.98 15.12 11.03
CA LYS A 233 -12.17 15.91 9.81
C LYS A 233 -12.58 17.34 10.12
N SER A 234 -13.52 17.51 11.06
CA SER A 234 -13.96 18.82 11.52
C SER A 234 -12.82 19.58 12.21
N LEU A 235 -12.01 18.93 13.05
CA LEU A 235 -10.87 19.53 13.72
C LEU A 235 -9.82 20.04 12.73
N ARG A 236 -9.43 19.20 11.77
CA ARG A 236 -8.40 19.55 10.78
C ARG A 236 -8.81 20.67 9.82
N ARG A 237 -10.10 20.92 9.62
CA ARG A 237 -10.59 22.10 8.88
C ARG A 237 -10.25 23.43 9.56
N HIS A 238 -10.00 23.42 10.86
CA HIS A 238 -9.65 24.62 11.64
C HIS A 238 -8.14 24.76 11.86
N ILE A 239 -7.34 23.81 11.38
CA ILE A 239 -5.89 23.80 11.57
C ILE A 239 -5.21 23.86 10.21
N SER A 240 -4.38 24.86 9.99
CA SER A 240 -3.53 24.95 8.81
C SER A 240 -2.06 24.79 9.18
N VAL A 241 -1.26 24.21 8.30
CA VAL A 241 0.17 23.98 8.53
C VAL A 241 0.97 24.41 7.33
N VAL A 242 2.07 25.11 7.62
CA VAL A 242 3.10 25.38 6.62
C VAL A 242 4.28 24.46 6.94
N PRO A 243 4.51 23.39 6.14
CA PRO A 243 5.60 22.46 6.37
C PRO A 243 6.95 23.10 6.02
N GLN A 244 8.02 22.52 6.55
CA GLN A 244 9.39 22.95 6.25
C GLN A 244 9.76 22.65 4.78
N GLU A 245 9.30 21.52 4.27
CA GLU A 245 9.43 21.11 2.86
C GLU A 245 8.03 21.09 2.24
N PRO A 246 7.60 22.18 1.59
CA PRO A 246 6.29 22.22 0.95
C PRO A 246 6.29 21.36 -0.31
N CYS A 247 5.26 20.55 -0.48
CA CYS A 247 5.01 19.75 -1.68
C CYS A 247 3.82 20.31 -2.44
N LEU A 248 3.92 20.35 -3.76
CA LEU A 248 2.82 20.69 -4.64
C LEU A 248 2.32 19.43 -5.34
N PHE A 249 1.01 19.28 -5.43
CA PHE A 249 0.42 18.24 -6.26
C PHE A 249 0.65 18.53 -7.74
N ALA A 250 0.80 17.49 -8.55
CA ALA A 250 0.97 17.57 -9.99
C ALA A 250 -0.33 18.01 -10.67
N THR A 251 -0.68 19.27 -10.49
CA THR A 251 -1.87 19.93 -11.02
C THR A 251 -1.64 21.44 -11.16
N THR A 252 -2.68 22.23 -11.40
CA THR A 252 -2.55 23.69 -11.54
C THR A 252 -2.30 24.39 -10.20
N ILE A 253 -1.76 25.62 -10.24
CA ILE A 253 -1.64 26.46 -9.03
C ILE A 253 -3.02 26.70 -8.41
N TYR A 254 -4.03 26.94 -9.24
CA TYR A 254 -5.41 27.10 -8.81
C TYR A 254 -5.90 25.93 -7.98
N GLU A 255 -5.76 24.71 -8.50
CA GLU A 255 -6.21 23.49 -7.83
C GLU A 255 -5.41 23.19 -6.57
N ASN A 256 -4.11 23.50 -6.55
CA ASN A 256 -3.28 23.39 -5.35
C ASN A 256 -3.75 24.32 -4.23
N ILE A 257 -4.17 25.55 -4.54
CA ILE A 257 -4.71 26.48 -3.54
C ILE A 257 -6.11 26.05 -3.09
N ALA A 258 -6.95 25.58 -4.02
CA ALA A 258 -8.31 25.11 -3.76
C ALA A 258 -8.35 23.76 -3.00
N TYR A 259 -7.24 23.02 -2.92
CA TYR A 259 -7.20 21.64 -2.42
C TYR A 259 -7.85 21.44 -1.06
N GLY A 260 -7.73 22.40 -0.16
CA GLY A 260 -8.35 22.33 1.19
C GLY A 260 -9.82 22.75 1.23
N HIS A 261 -10.35 23.36 0.15
CA HIS A 261 -11.70 23.88 0.06
C HIS A 261 -12.23 23.78 -1.38
N GLU A 262 -12.71 22.59 -1.76
CA GLU A 262 -13.14 22.26 -3.13
C GLU A 262 -14.23 23.18 -3.71
N SER A 263 -15.02 23.82 -2.87
CA SER A 263 -16.07 24.77 -3.26
C SER A 263 -15.62 26.23 -3.26
N ALA A 264 -14.31 26.50 -3.12
CA ALA A 264 -13.76 27.85 -3.13
C ALA A 264 -13.99 28.53 -4.48
N THR A 265 -14.47 29.78 -4.43
CA THR A 265 -14.64 30.61 -5.60
C THR A 265 -13.29 31.17 -6.08
N GLU A 266 -13.19 31.55 -7.37
CA GLU A 266 -11.99 32.17 -7.92
C GLU A 266 -11.57 33.43 -7.13
N ALA A 267 -12.56 34.21 -6.67
CA ALA A 267 -12.32 35.40 -5.86
C ALA A 267 -11.64 35.06 -4.51
N GLU A 268 -12.10 34.03 -3.82
CA GLU A 268 -11.51 33.56 -2.55
C GLU A 268 -10.07 33.03 -2.75
N ILE A 269 -9.82 32.35 -3.86
CA ILE A 269 -8.47 31.86 -4.21
C ILE A 269 -7.52 33.01 -4.46
N ILE A 270 -7.96 34.05 -5.22
CA ILE A 270 -7.17 35.25 -5.46
C ILE A 270 -6.93 36.04 -4.17
N GLU A 271 -7.94 36.13 -3.30
CA GLU A 271 -7.81 36.78 -1.99
C GLU A 271 -6.80 36.03 -1.11
N ALA A 272 -6.90 34.70 -1.01
CA ALA A 272 -5.96 33.89 -0.25
C ALA A 272 -4.51 34.04 -0.78
N ALA A 273 -4.33 34.00 -2.10
CA ALA A 273 -3.05 34.22 -2.73
C ALA A 273 -2.50 35.63 -2.48
N THR A 274 -3.37 36.63 -2.42
CA THR A 274 -3.00 38.03 -2.13
C THR A 274 -2.55 38.17 -0.70
N LEU A 275 -3.30 37.57 0.26
CA LEU A 275 -2.92 37.54 1.68
C LEU A 275 -1.59 36.83 1.90
N ALA A 276 -1.32 35.77 1.13
CA ALA A 276 -0.05 35.05 1.15
C ALA A 276 1.08 35.76 0.40
N ASN A 277 0.83 36.97 -0.16
CA ASN A 277 1.77 37.72 -1.03
C ASN A 277 2.25 36.92 -2.25
N ALA A 278 1.41 36.02 -2.76
CA ALA A 278 1.69 35.15 -3.90
C ALA A 278 1.04 35.62 -5.21
N HIS A 279 -0.08 36.36 -5.15
CA HIS A 279 -0.85 36.78 -6.31
C HIS A 279 0.00 37.46 -7.41
N LYS A 280 0.90 38.35 -7.00
CA LYS A 280 1.71 39.14 -7.96
C LYS A 280 2.63 38.26 -8.79
N PHE A 281 3.29 37.25 -8.20
CA PHE A 281 4.15 36.35 -8.96
C PHE A 281 3.35 35.37 -9.81
N ILE A 282 2.22 34.84 -9.27
CA ILE A 282 1.35 33.91 -10.00
C ILE A 282 0.78 34.57 -11.24
N SER A 283 0.27 35.80 -11.10
CA SER A 283 -0.27 36.59 -12.23
C SER A 283 0.78 36.94 -13.29
N GLY A 284 2.06 36.95 -12.91
CA GLY A 284 3.19 37.18 -13.81
C GLY A 284 3.61 35.96 -14.62
N LEU A 285 3.08 34.77 -14.32
CA LEU A 285 3.37 33.58 -15.10
C LEU A 285 2.59 33.57 -16.42
N PRO A 286 3.08 32.90 -17.47
CA PRO A 286 2.42 32.89 -18.79
C PRO A 286 0.97 32.41 -18.72
N ASP A 287 0.70 31.35 -17.90
CA ASP A 287 -0.65 30.78 -17.75
C ASP A 287 -1.30 31.17 -16.38
N GLY A 288 -0.66 32.08 -15.63
CA GLY A 288 -1.17 32.56 -14.35
C GLY A 288 -1.53 31.41 -13.39
N TYR A 289 -2.73 31.43 -12.84
CA TYR A 289 -3.24 30.40 -11.95
C TYR A 289 -3.43 29.01 -12.60
N LYS A 290 -3.49 28.95 -13.95
CA LYS A 290 -3.59 27.70 -14.71
C LYS A 290 -2.23 27.05 -14.97
N THR A 291 -1.15 27.68 -14.53
CA THR A 291 0.20 27.11 -14.62
C THR A 291 0.24 25.77 -13.91
N PHE A 292 0.66 24.73 -14.63
CA PHE A 292 0.82 23.37 -14.09
C PHE A 292 2.10 23.29 -13.27
N VAL A 293 2.02 22.75 -12.05
CA VAL A 293 3.13 22.64 -11.09
C VAL A 293 3.18 21.22 -10.49
N GLY A 294 4.16 20.94 -9.67
CA GLY A 294 4.37 19.65 -9.02
C GLY A 294 5.69 19.02 -9.45
N GLU A 295 6.05 17.90 -8.81
CA GLU A 295 7.22 17.12 -9.20
C GLU A 295 6.95 16.41 -10.54
N ARG A 296 7.95 16.51 -11.44
CA ARG A 296 7.96 15.81 -12.73
C ARG A 296 8.58 14.42 -12.58
#